data_cd99ee55e43138d6c548cb526ee2ef84
#
_entry.id   cd99ee55e43138d6c548cb526ee2ef84
#
_cell.length_a   1.000
_cell.length_b   1.000
_cell.length_c   1.000
_cell.angle_alpha   90.00
_cell.angle_beta   90.00
_cell.angle_gamma   90.00
#
_symmetry.space_group_name_H-M   'P 1'
#
loop_
_entity.id
_entity.type
_entity.pdbx_description
1 polymer ?
#
loop_
_entity_poly.entity_id
_entity_poly.type
_entity_poly.pdbx_seq_one_letter_code
_entity_poly.pdbx_strand_id
1 'polypeptide(L)'
;MRVASVCPDGHRLDWLTYGAGHVHGLMHDGLTVVDFERDRQLGRPLVAVWQHEYDVLNQRIATLRPDGHRVSWLTYGSGHLLALQLDGHELASYERDDLHREVARLQGNRLLQTQQWDALGRLSGQVLAREAQPGKQGPPGQTPGGERLLVRRYRYDASGQLTDINDTRRGQLAYRYDPVGRLLEAQSRLGHETFAFDPASNLVDPQAQRETDREHLPRPKALDNLLKQYAGTHYQYDARGNLTQRWRNGEACRYTWDLFDRLTHAGDGRLEVSYTYDALGRRLSKHSQAHYQARREAGPHWNRSERVKRNRELQCGFTLYGWDGDTLAWESRIADEDGLGARTTHYVYEPGRFVPVAQAVREEAIALLDEPVYGDYYRQDEDPLWSPPPAPPSVDSLAWYQCDHLGTPQELTDERSEIAWAAEYRAWGVAKEAIRKASEGRAELRTPVRFQGQYHDHETGLHYNRYRYYDPEVGRFVGKDPIGYRGGINLYQYAPNPVSWVDPLGLATVSNAPDFDTARREAFERAGMTNPENVSFSKMDPVTGTVVEFKGTGGAKVAYDAPHADMNSAQGHDKPHVGWQSAGKRGCGCQRGNITYEGMQHPHRPDQKL
;
A
#
# COMPACT_ATOMS: atom_id res chain seq x y z
N MET A 1 24.29 26.94 -14.61
CA MET A 1 23.40 25.79 -14.42
C MET A 1 24.08 24.54 -14.99
N ARG A 2 23.98 23.37 -14.34
CA ARG A 2 24.58 22.13 -14.85
C ARG A 2 23.59 21.52 -15.84
N VAL A 3 23.96 21.48 -17.12
CA VAL A 3 23.09 20.97 -18.20
C VAL A 3 23.49 19.60 -18.70
N ALA A 4 24.63 19.08 -18.25
CA ALA A 4 25.11 17.73 -18.58
C ALA A 4 26.01 17.17 -17.48
N SER A 5 26.11 15.85 -17.42
CA SER A 5 27.03 15.10 -16.56
C SER A 5 27.56 13.89 -17.32
N VAL A 6 28.83 13.60 -17.20
CA VAL A 6 29.44 12.37 -17.70
C VAL A 6 29.68 11.46 -16.51
N CYS A 7 29.17 10.23 -16.57
CA CYS A 7 29.36 9.22 -15.55
C CYS A 7 30.78 8.62 -15.63
N PRO A 8 31.30 7.98 -14.55
CA PRO A 8 32.66 7.37 -14.57
C PRO A 8 32.81 6.27 -15.62
N ASP A 9 31.76 5.64 -16.08
CA ASP A 9 31.69 4.63 -17.13
C ASP A 9 31.65 5.21 -18.55
N GLY A 10 31.67 6.57 -18.68
CA GLY A 10 31.65 7.30 -19.93
C GLY A 10 30.26 7.65 -20.46
N HIS A 11 29.20 7.15 -19.86
CA HIS A 11 27.84 7.52 -20.24
C HIS A 11 27.54 8.99 -19.92
N ARG A 12 26.78 9.63 -20.81
CA ARG A 12 26.45 11.05 -20.70
C ARG A 12 24.96 11.25 -20.39
N LEU A 13 24.69 12.06 -19.36
CA LEU A 13 23.36 12.53 -19.01
C LEU A 13 23.24 14.02 -19.33
N ASP A 14 22.28 14.39 -20.17
CA ASP A 14 21.95 15.78 -20.54
C ASP A 14 20.57 16.16 -20.00
N TRP A 15 20.47 17.35 -19.40
CA TRP A 15 19.21 17.95 -18.99
C TRP A 15 18.81 18.99 -20.04
N LEU A 16 17.68 18.76 -20.71
CA LEU A 16 17.09 19.75 -21.57
C LEU A 16 16.31 20.74 -20.70
N THR A 17 16.68 22.00 -20.76
CA THR A 17 16.04 23.06 -19.96
C THR A 17 15.49 24.14 -20.86
N TYR A 18 14.41 24.80 -20.42
CA TYR A 18 13.84 25.99 -21.07
C TYR A 18 13.55 27.08 -20.03
N GLY A 19 13.35 28.32 -20.50
CA GLY A 19 13.09 29.47 -19.64
C GLY A 19 14.16 29.67 -18.56
N ALA A 20 13.75 29.89 -17.33
CA ALA A 20 14.64 30.09 -16.18
C ALA A 20 15.35 28.81 -15.67
N GLY A 21 15.38 27.77 -16.49
CA GLY A 21 16.11 26.53 -16.18
C GLY A 21 15.20 25.36 -15.76
N HIS A 22 13.96 25.41 -16.10
CA HIS A 22 13.05 24.29 -15.90
C HIS A 22 13.47 23.10 -16.77
N VAL A 23 13.67 21.93 -16.16
CA VAL A 23 14.01 20.72 -16.89
C VAL A 23 12.77 20.25 -17.62
N HIS A 24 12.85 20.08 -18.94
CA HIS A 24 11.76 19.51 -19.73
C HIS A 24 12.11 18.13 -20.31
N GLY A 25 13.35 17.72 -20.25
CA GLY A 25 13.77 16.40 -20.70
C GLY A 25 15.08 15.96 -20.08
N LEU A 26 15.26 14.65 -19.99
CA LEU A 26 16.49 13.99 -19.62
C LEU A 26 16.90 13.08 -20.77
N MET A 27 18.14 13.23 -21.23
CA MET A 27 18.72 12.39 -22.28
C MET A 27 19.86 11.56 -21.70
N HIS A 28 19.98 10.33 -22.15
CA HIS A 28 21.10 9.44 -21.86
C HIS A 28 21.76 9.06 -23.19
N ASP A 29 23.04 9.41 -23.35
CA ASP A 29 23.82 9.19 -24.58
C ASP A 29 23.12 9.69 -25.87
N GLY A 30 22.45 10.84 -25.77
CA GLY A 30 21.74 11.46 -26.88
C GLY A 30 20.35 10.86 -27.15
N LEU A 31 19.90 9.85 -26.37
CA LEU A 31 18.54 9.31 -26.44
C LEU A 31 17.69 9.93 -25.34
N THR A 32 16.49 10.37 -25.69
CA THR A 32 15.52 10.89 -24.71
C THR A 32 15.09 9.76 -23.79
N VAL A 33 15.40 9.88 -22.50
CA VAL A 33 15.04 8.93 -21.45
C VAL A 33 13.74 9.37 -20.77
N VAL A 34 13.59 10.68 -20.55
CA VAL A 34 12.39 11.29 -19.99
C VAL A 34 12.13 12.55 -20.79
N ASP A 35 10.98 12.62 -21.43
CA ASP A 35 10.43 13.86 -21.90
C ASP A 35 9.31 14.25 -20.94
N PHE A 36 9.45 15.41 -20.28
CA PHE A 36 8.40 15.96 -19.44
C PHE A 36 7.33 16.56 -20.36
N GLU A 37 6.55 15.70 -21.01
CA GLU A 37 5.38 16.17 -21.73
C GLU A 37 4.43 16.80 -20.71
N ARG A 38 4.27 18.10 -20.83
CA ARG A 38 3.21 18.82 -20.16
C ARG A 38 1.91 18.40 -20.76
N ASP A 39 0.91 18.28 -19.92
CA ASP A 39 -0.40 17.81 -20.33
C ASP A 39 -0.97 18.62 -21.48
N ARG A 40 -0.89 18.07 -22.69
CA ARG A 40 -1.45 18.67 -23.91
C ARG A 40 -2.98 18.70 -23.88
N GLN A 41 -3.62 17.88 -23.06
CA GLN A 41 -5.08 17.82 -23.00
C GLN A 41 -5.66 19.03 -22.28
N LEU A 42 -4.98 19.57 -21.27
CA LEU A 42 -5.40 20.79 -20.59
C LEU A 42 -4.85 22.06 -21.25
N GLY A 43 -3.92 21.94 -22.21
CA GLY A 43 -3.35 23.07 -22.96
C GLY A 43 -2.56 24.07 -22.13
N ARG A 44 -2.35 23.79 -20.83
CA ARG A 44 -1.64 24.66 -19.88
C ARG A 44 -0.75 23.83 -18.96
N PRO A 45 0.48 24.27 -18.70
CA PRO A 45 1.29 23.71 -17.63
C PRO A 45 0.70 24.11 -16.27
N LEU A 46 0.46 23.12 -15.41
CA LEU A 46 -0.11 23.34 -14.08
C LEU A 46 0.95 23.13 -13.01
N VAL A 47 0.86 23.91 -11.94
CA VAL A 47 1.76 23.82 -10.78
C VAL A 47 0.97 23.39 -9.55
N ALA A 48 1.48 22.37 -8.87
CA ALA A 48 0.98 21.92 -7.59
C ALA A 48 1.95 22.34 -6.48
N VAL A 49 1.60 23.34 -5.70
CA VAL A 49 2.41 23.84 -4.59
C VAL A 49 1.99 23.14 -3.30
N TRP A 50 2.94 22.48 -2.64
CA TRP A 50 2.77 21.86 -1.34
C TRP A 50 3.52 22.64 -0.28
N GLN A 51 2.86 22.93 0.86
CA GLN A 51 3.50 23.59 2.00
C GLN A 51 3.39 22.71 3.23
N HIS A 52 4.42 22.72 4.06
CA HIS A 52 4.48 21.90 5.28
C HIS A 52 4.79 22.79 6.48
N GLU A 53 4.07 22.58 7.56
CA GLU A 53 4.29 23.26 8.83
C GLU A 53 5.01 22.31 9.80
N TYR A 54 5.96 22.86 10.55
CA TYR A 54 6.77 22.12 11.51
C TYR A 54 6.70 22.76 12.89
N ASP A 55 6.77 21.95 13.93
CA ASP A 55 6.91 22.41 15.30
C ASP A 55 8.35 22.81 15.64
N VAL A 56 8.56 23.24 16.89
CA VAL A 56 9.89 23.64 17.38
C VAL A 56 10.90 22.48 17.47
N LEU A 57 10.44 21.25 17.40
CA LEU A 57 11.26 20.03 17.36
C LEU A 57 11.51 19.53 15.94
N ASN A 58 11.13 20.35 14.92
CA ASN A 58 11.21 20.02 13.49
C ASN A 58 10.38 18.79 13.11
N GLN A 59 9.28 18.53 13.84
CA GLN A 59 8.30 17.52 13.46
C GLN A 59 7.21 18.18 12.61
N ARG A 60 6.85 17.57 11.48
CA ARG A 60 5.78 18.07 10.62
C ARG A 60 4.44 17.93 11.33
N ILE A 61 3.69 19.01 11.45
CA ILE A 61 2.39 19.08 12.12
C ILE A 61 1.23 19.37 11.18
N ALA A 62 1.50 19.85 9.98
CA ALA A 62 0.48 20.05 8.97
C ALA A 62 1.04 20.02 7.55
N THR A 63 0.15 19.74 6.61
CA THR A 63 0.39 19.85 5.17
C THR A 63 -0.73 20.66 4.54
N LEU A 64 -0.35 21.69 3.81
CA LEU A 64 -1.23 22.46 2.97
C LEU A 64 -1.16 21.94 1.55
N ARG A 65 -2.29 21.56 1.00
CA ARG A 65 -2.43 20.97 -0.34
C ARG A 65 -2.54 22.06 -1.41
N PRO A 66 -2.29 21.74 -2.69
CA PRO A 66 -2.28 22.72 -3.77
C PRO A 66 -3.58 23.52 -3.95
N ASP A 67 -4.71 22.95 -3.57
CA ASP A 67 -6.04 23.57 -3.62
C ASP A 67 -6.47 24.28 -2.32
N GLY A 68 -5.55 24.40 -1.36
CA GLY A 68 -5.76 25.11 -0.10
C GLY A 68 -6.25 24.23 1.06
N HIS A 69 -6.62 22.98 0.83
CA HIS A 69 -6.98 22.08 1.94
C HIS A 69 -5.80 21.86 2.88
N ARG A 70 -6.03 22.00 4.18
CA ARG A 70 -5.04 21.84 5.24
C ARG A 70 -5.31 20.57 6.05
N VAL A 71 -4.44 19.59 5.93
CA VAL A 71 -4.41 18.41 6.80
C VAL A 71 -3.46 18.67 7.94
N SER A 72 -3.92 18.60 9.20
CA SER A 72 -3.09 18.83 10.38
C SER A 72 -3.32 17.76 11.43
N TRP A 73 -2.34 17.58 12.29
CA TRP A 73 -2.43 16.59 13.36
C TRP A 73 -1.83 17.13 14.64
N LEU A 74 -2.44 16.69 15.74
CA LEU A 74 -1.94 16.94 17.07
C LEU A 74 -1.22 15.69 17.56
N THR A 75 -0.05 15.91 18.14
CA THR A 75 0.77 14.83 18.71
C THR A 75 1.14 15.13 20.15
N TYR A 76 1.50 14.11 20.90
CA TYR A 76 2.05 14.25 22.24
C TYR A 76 3.31 13.38 22.42
N GLY A 77 4.13 13.69 23.41
CA GLY A 77 5.36 12.94 23.70
C GLY A 77 6.31 12.93 22.51
N SER A 78 6.76 11.77 22.11
CA SER A 78 7.69 11.57 20.99
C SER A 78 7.03 11.53 19.59
N GLY A 79 5.83 12.09 19.44
CA GLY A 79 5.12 12.14 18.15
C GLY A 79 3.91 11.22 18.05
N HIS A 80 3.36 10.75 19.17
CA HIS A 80 2.15 9.93 19.17
C HIS A 80 0.92 10.74 18.76
N LEU A 81 0.20 10.27 17.74
CA LEU A 81 -0.98 10.93 17.21
C LEU A 81 -2.11 11.00 18.25
N LEU A 82 -2.61 12.20 18.52
CA LEU A 82 -3.74 12.50 19.39
C LEU A 82 -4.99 12.86 18.60
N ALA A 83 -4.86 13.67 17.56
CA ALA A 83 -5.97 14.03 16.70
C ALA A 83 -5.51 14.32 15.28
N LEU A 84 -6.42 14.13 14.32
CA LEU A 84 -6.25 14.39 12.89
C LEU A 84 -7.38 15.29 12.41
N GLN A 85 -7.04 16.33 11.66
CA GLN A 85 -7.97 17.36 11.22
C GLN A 85 -7.84 17.64 9.72
N LEU A 86 -8.95 18.04 9.10
CA LEU A 86 -9.02 18.63 7.76
C LEU A 86 -9.66 20.02 7.88
N ASP A 87 -8.96 21.06 7.45
CA ASP A 87 -9.41 22.48 7.51
C ASP A 87 -9.89 22.92 8.90
N GLY A 88 -9.23 22.41 9.95
CA GLY A 88 -9.59 22.66 11.34
C GLY A 88 -10.75 21.82 11.89
N HIS A 89 -11.42 21.01 11.06
CA HIS A 89 -12.44 20.07 11.51
C HIS A 89 -11.80 18.74 11.92
N GLU A 90 -12.13 18.25 13.13
CA GLU A 90 -11.61 16.97 13.62
C GLU A 90 -12.18 15.81 12.81
N LEU A 91 -11.27 15.05 12.18
CA LEU A 91 -11.61 13.80 11.50
C LEU A 91 -11.59 12.61 12.45
N ALA A 92 -10.62 12.58 13.35
CA ALA A 92 -10.50 11.53 14.36
C ALA A 92 -9.65 12.01 15.54
N SER A 93 -10.03 11.60 16.75
CA SER A 93 -9.21 11.69 17.96
C SER A 93 -8.92 10.30 18.52
N TYR A 94 -7.78 10.14 19.16
CA TYR A 94 -7.21 8.85 19.53
C TYR A 94 -6.92 8.77 21.03
N GLU A 95 -7.36 7.70 21.66
CA GLU A 95 -6.95 7.34 23.01
C GLU A 95 -5.96 6.17 22.95
N ARG A 96 -4.95 6.22 23.82
CA ARG A 96 -3.88 5.22 23.87
C ARG A 96 -3.69 4.71 25.29
N ASP A 97 -3.26 3.45 25.39
CA ASP A 97 -2.84 2.87 26.66
C ASP A 97 -1.43 3.33 27.06
N ASP A 98 -0.96 2.88 28.22
CA ASP A 98 0.39 3.20 28.75
C ASP A 98 1.53 2.70 27.84
N LEU A 99 1.24 1.81 26.90
CA LEU A 99 2.16 1.33 25.88
C LEU A 99 2.03 2.08 24.56
N HIS A 100 1.31 3.20 24.55
CA HIS A 100 1.00 4.03 23.39
C HIS A 100 0.23 3.33 22.25
N ARG A 101 -0.38 2.16 22.50
CA ARG A 101 -1.24 1.48 21.55
C ARG A 101 -2.61 2.15 21.50
N GLU A 102 -3.19 2.26 20.33
CA GLU A 102 -4.55 2.80 20.16
C GLU A 102 -5.56 1.87 20.85
N VAL A 103 -6.33 2.39 21.78
CA VAL A 103 -7.41 1.67 22.47
C VAL A 103 -8.79 2.21 22.08
N ALA A 104 -8.87 3.48 21.69
CA ALA A 104 -10.08 4.06 21.17
C ALA A 104 -9.78 5.13 20.12
N ARG A 105 -10.71 5.27 19.17
CA ARG A 105 -10.73 6.30 18.13
C ARG A 105 -12.14 6.83 18.01
N LEU A 106 -12.34 8.09 18.34
CA LEU A 106 -13.60 8.80 18.06
C LEU A 106 -13.47 9.47 16.70
N GLN A 107 -14.43 9.18 15.81
CA GLN A 107 -14.47 9.73 14.45
C GLN A 107 -15.39 10.96 14.39
N GLY A 108 -15.14 11.88 13.47
CA GLY A 108 -15.94 13.10 13.30
C GLY A 108 -17.42 12.87 13.02
N ASN A 109 -17.79 11.70 12.54
CA ASN A 109 -19.19 11.26 12.39
C ASN A 109 -19.78 10.61 13.65
N ARG A 110 -19.13 10.77 14.83
CA ARG A 110 -19.56 10.22 16.13
C ARG A 110 -19.58 8.69 16.21
N LEU A 111 -18.78 8.02 15.43
CA LEU A 111 -18.52 6.61 15.60
C LEU A 111 -17.30 6.43 16.50
N LEU A 112 -17.43 5.58 17.51
CA LEU A 112 -16.36 5.18 18.41
C LEU A 112 -15.88 3.79 18.01
N GLN A 113 -14.62 3.71 17.62
CA GLN A 113 -13.93 2.46 17.41
C GLN A 113 -13.07 2.15 18.64
N THR A 114 -13.26 0.97 19.25
CA THR A 114 -12.42 0.51 20.36
C THR A 114 -11.61 -0.70 19.94
N GLN A 115 -10.39 -0.80 20.44
CA GLN A 115 -9.45 -1.87 20.15
C GLN A 115 -9.03 -2.58 21.44
N GLN A 116 -8.86 -3.90 21.34
CA GLN A 116 -8.37 -4.75 22.42
C GLN A 116 -7.12 -5.46 21.95
N TRP A 117 -6.13 -5.52 22.84
CA TRP A 117 -4.84 -6.12 22.57
C TRP A 117 -4.63 -7.34 23.46
N ASP A 118 -4.01 -8.37 22.95
CA ASP A 118 -3.58 -9.51 23.76
C ASP A 118 -2.27 -9.18 24.52
N ALA A 119 -1.84 -10.11 25.37
CA ALA A 119 -0.64 -9.96 26.19
C ALA A 119 0.66 -9.84 25.36
N LEU A 120 0.64 -10.26 24.08
CA LEU A 120 1.76 -10.13 23.14
C LEU A 120 1.68 -8.86 22.27
N GLY A 121 0.71 -7.97 22.55
CA GLY A 121 0.54 -6.72 21.80
C GLY A 121 -0.12 -6.88 20.44
N ARG A 122 -0.79 -8.02 20.16
CA ARG A 122 -1.52 -8.24 18.90
C ARG A 122 -2.98 -7.84 19.07
N LEU A 123 -3.59 -7.30 17.99
CA LEU A 123 -4.99 -6.90 18.01
C LEU A 123 -5.89 -8.14 18.20
N SER A 124 -6.59 -8.23 19.33
CA SER A 124 -7.49 -9.35 19.67
C SER A 124 -8.96 -9.02 19.44
N GLY A 125 -9.32 -7.74 19.44
CA GLY A 125 -10.70 -7.31 19.23
C GLY A 125 -10.80 -5.88 18.71
N GLN A 126 -11.83 -5.63 17.90
CA GLN A 126 -12.19 -4.33 17.35
C GLN A 126 -13.71 -4.18 17.36
N VAL A 127 -14.21 -3.08 17.89
CA VAL A 127 -15.63 -2.78 17.94
C VAL A 127 -15.87 -1.37 17.42
N LEU A 128 -16.78 -1.23 16.46
CA LEU A 128 -17.30 0.05 16.00
C LEU A 128 -18.73 0.22 16.52
N ALA A 129 -18.99 1.30 17.23
CA ALA A 129 -20.29 1.60 17.79
C ALA A 129 -20.65 3.09 17.63
N ARG A 130 -21.92 3.44 17.66
CA ARG A 130 -22.34 4.84 17.80
C ARG A 130 -21.95 5.35 19.17
N GLU A 131 -21.49 6.59 19.26
CA GLU A 131 -21.24 7.22 20.56
C GLU A 131 -22.52 7.24 21.40
N ALA A 132 -22.39 6.89 22.68
CA ALA A 132 -23.52 6.91 23.60
C ALA A 132 -24.01 8.35 23.82
N GLN A 133 -25.31 8.60 23.66
CA GLN A 133 -25.87 9.93 23.96
C GLN A 133 -25.69 10.25 25.45
N PRO A 134 -25.20 11.46 25.81
CA PRO A 134 -25.10 11.88 27.21
C PRO A 134 -26.46 11.76 27.89
N GLY A 135 -26.55 11.02 28.98
CA GLY A 135 -27.75 10.86 29.78
C GLY A 135 -28.51 9.52 29.67
N LYS A 136 -28.13 8.64 28.73
CA LYS A 136 -28.63 7.25 28.72
C LYS A 136 -27.57 6.33 29.34
N GLN A 137 -27.67 6.13 30.68
CA GLN A 137 -26.89 5.09 31.34
C GLN A 137 -27.45 3.72 30.94
N GLY A 138 -26.59 2.89 30.33
CA GLY A 138 -26.90 1.47 30.12
C GLY A 138 -26.96 0.71 31.47
N PRO A 139 -27.49 -0.52 31.48
CA PRO A 139 -27.55 -1.35 32.69
C PRO A 139 -26.14 -1.51 33.32
N PRO A 140 -26.02 -1.60 34.66
CA PRO A 140 -24.75 -1.80 35.34
C PRO A 140 -24.02 -3.05 34.85
N GLY A 141 -22.77 -2.90 34.41
CA GLY A 141 -21.94 -4.00 33.90
C GLY A 141 -21.85 -4.12 32.37
N GLN A 142 -22.53 -3.27 31.60
CA GLN A 142 -22.29 -3.10 30.17
C GLN A 142 -21.36 -1.90 29.96
N THR A 143 -20.33 -2.08 29.12
CA THR A 143 -19.52 -0.97 28.61
C THR A 143 -20.43 0.14 28.10
N PRO A 144 -20.18 1.44 28.39
CA PRO A 144 -20.99 2.53 27.87
C PRO A 144 -20.86 2.51 26.34
N GLY A 145 -21.81 1.85 25.68
CA GLY A 145 -21.76 1.64 24.25
C GLY A 145 -23.13 1.85 23.64
N GLY A 146 -23.20 2.78 22.69
CA GLY A 146 -24.32 2.88 21.77
C GLY A 146 -24.49 1.61 20.93
N GLU A 147 -25.35 1.67 19.93
CA GLU A 147 -25.60 0.59 18.96
C GLU A 147 -24.27 0.13 18.30
N ARG A 148 -23.95 -1.15 18.43
CA ARG A 148 -22.77 -1.74 17.80
C ARG A 148 -23.04 -1.98 16.31
N LEU A 149 -22.25 -1.37 15.45
CA LEU A 149 -22.32 -1.53 14.00
C LEU A 149 -21.48 -2.71 13.52
N LEU A 150 -20.34 -2.96 14.19
CA LEU A 150 -19.34 -3.93 13.76
C LEU A 150 -18.57 -4.47 14.97
N VAL A 151 -18.33 -5.78 14.99
CA VAL A 151 -17.46 -6.43 15.95
C VAL A 151 -16.54 -7.41 15.20
N ARG A 152 -15.23 -7.28 15.39
CA ARG A 152 -14.21 -8.20 14.88
C ARG A 152 -13.44 -8.80 16.05
N ARG A 153 -13.19 -10.10 16.01
CA ARG A 153 -12.37 -10.81 17.00
C ARG A 153 -11.31 -11.61 16.24
N TYR A 154 -10.07 -11.44 16.65
CA TYR A 154 -8.91 -12.04 16.03
C TYR A 154 -8.35 -13.13 16.93
N ARG A 155 -7.96 -14.26 16.36
CA ARG A 155 -7.31 -15.37 17.05
C ARG A 155 -6.01 -15.72 16.38
N TYR A 156 -5.02 -16.03 17.19
CA TYR A 156 -3.68 -16.35 16.73
C TYR A 156 -3.26 -17.70 17.31
N ASP A 157 -2.44 -18.43 16.57
CA ASP A 157 -1.79 -19.63 17.08
C ASP A 157 -0.58 -19.30 17.99
N ALA A 158 0.06 -20.35 18.50
CA ALA A 158 1.24 -20.22 19.35
C ALA A 158 2.47 -19.62 18.64
N SER A 159 2.49 -19.67 17.30
CA SER A 159 3.54 -19.09 16.45
C SER A 159 3.28 -17.62 16.12
N GLY A 160 2.13 -17.05 16.54
CA GLY A 160 1.74 -15.69 16.23
C GLY A 160 1.01 -15.52 14.90
N GLN A 161 0.68 -16.61 14.19
CA GLN A 161 -0.07 -16.53 12.94
C GLN A 161 -1.56 -16.31 13.20
N LEU A 162 -2.20 -15.42 12.45
CA LEU A 162 -3.64 -15.18 12.54
C LEU A 162 -4.41 -16.38 11.98
N THR A 163 -5.13 -17.12 12.83
CA THR A 163 -5.88 -18.32 12.42
C THR A 163 -7.32 -18.06 12.10
N ASP A 164 -7.95 -17.10 12.81
CA ASP A 164 -9.37 -16.82 12.65
C ASP A 164 -9.70 -15.33 12.83
N ILE A 165 -10.66 -14.86 12.04
CA ILE A 165 -11.36 -13.60 12.27
C ILE A 165 -12.85 -13.90 12.37
N ASN A 166 -13.49 -13.54 13.49
CA ASN A 166 -14.94 -13.54 13.61
C ASN A 166 -15.45 -12.11 13.44
N ASP A 167 -16.11 -11.85 12.31
CA ASP A 167 -16.63 -10.55 11.92
C ASP A 167 -18.16 -10.61 11.84
N THR A 168 -18.85 -9.73 12.54
CA THR A 168 -20.34 -9.71 12.58
C THR A 168 -20.98 -9.47 11.21
N ARG A 169 -20.25 -8.90 10.26
CA ARG A 169 -20.74 -8.63 8.89
C ARG A 169 -20.29 -9.68 7.89
N ARG A 170 -19.01 -10.05 7.91
CA ARG A 170 -18.39 -10.97 6.94
C ARG A 170 -18.46 -12.43 7.38
N GLY A 171 -18.85 -12.68 8.62
CA GLY A 171 -18.85 -14.02 9.20
C GLY A 171 -17.46 -14.46 9.65
N GLN A 172 -17.25 -15.75 9.63
CA GLN A 172 -15.97 -16.35 10.01
C GLN A 172 -15.03 -16.40 8.80
N LEU A 173 -13.79 -15.95 9.02
CA LEU A 173 -12.66 -16.17 8.12
C LEU A 173 -11.66 -17.07 8.85
N ALA A 174 -11.10 -18.06 8.16
CA ALA A 174 -10.13 -19.00 8.74
C ALA A 174 -8.94 -19.17 7.82
N TYR A 175 -7.74 -19.34 8.41
CA TYR A 175 -6.48 -19.38 7.70
C TYR A 175 -5.62 -20.56 8.18
N ARG A 176 -4.88 -21.16 7.26
CA ARG A 176 -3.89 -22.20 7.56
C ARG A 176 -2.57 -21.88 6.86
N TYR A 177 -1.50 -22.17 7.54
CA TYR A 177 -0.15 -21.84 7.10
C TYR A 177 0.73 -23.09 7.03
N ASP A 178 1.78 -23.00 6.23
CA ASP A 178 2.87 -23.95 6.29
C ASP A 178 3.85 -23.62 7.45
N PRO A 179 4.82 -24.49 7.76
CA PRO A 179 5.77 -24.26 8.84
C PRO A 179 6.64 -23.01 8.70
N VAL A 180 6.76 -22.43 7.50
CA VAL A 180 7.51 -21.18 7.26
C VAL A 180 6.60 -19.94 7.21
N GLY A 181 5.31 -20.10 7.51
CA GLY A 181 4.35 -19.00 7.63
C GLY A 181 3.71 -18.56 6.32
N ARG A 182 3.82 -19.35 5.22
CA ARG A 182 3.12 -19.06 3.97
C ARG A 182 1.68 -19.55 4.06
N LEU A 183 0.74 -18.78 3.51
CA LEU A 183 -0.68 -19.10 3.54
C LEU A 183 -1.00 -20.28 2.62
N LEU A 184 -1.48 -21.40 3.19
CA LEU A 184 -1.90 -22.59 2.44
C LEU A 184 -3.39 -22.59 2.12
N GLU A 185 -4.21 -22.09 3.04
CA GLU A 185 -5.66 -22.11 2.89
C GLU A 185 -6.28 -20.84 3.50
N ALA A 186 -7.29 -20.33 2.82
CA ALA A 186 -8.16 -19.29 3.33
C ALA A 186 -9.62 -19.67 3.11
N GLN A 187 -10.44 -19.55 4.14
CA GLN A 187 -11.86 -19.81 4.08
C GLN A 187 -12.64 -18.55 4.45
N SER A 188 -13.62 -18.19 3.64
CA SER A 188 -14.52 -17.06 3.87
C SER A 188 -15.88 -17.32 3.21
N ARG A 189 -16.79 -16.35 3.27
CA ARG A 189 -18.05 -16.41 2.50
C ARG A 189 -17.81 -16.35 0.98
N LEU A 190 -16.67 -15.86 0.53
CA LEU A 190 -16.30 -15.86 -0.90
C LEU A 190 -15.87 -17.23 -1.41
N GLY A 191 -15.68 -18.18 -0.51
CA GLY A 191 -15.31 -19.57 -0.81
C GLY A 191 -14.09 -20.05 -0.06
N HIS A 192 -13.61 -21.22 -0.45
CA HIS A 192 -12.39 -21.84 0.05
C HIS A 192 -11.29 -21.70 -1.01
N GLU A 193 -10.17 -21.12 -0.61
CA GLU A 193 -8.99 -20.89 -1.44
C GLU A 193 -7.85 -21.79 -0.94
N THR A 194 -7.13 -22.41 -1.86
CA THR A 194 -5.95 -23.23 -1.54
C THR A 194 -4.76 -22.72 -2.34
N PHE A 195 -3.61 -22.67 -1.71
CA PHE A 195 -2.38 -22.15 -2.28
C PHE A 195 -1.27 -23.19 -2.17
N ALA A 196 -0.41 -23.22 -3.17
CA ALA A 196 0.76 -24.05 -3.21
C ALA A 196 1.98 -23.20 -3.62
N PHE A 197 3.15 -23.58 -3.12
CA PHE A 197 4.36 -22.79 -3.34
C PHE A 197 5.51 -23.70 -3.81
N ASP A 198 6.31 -23.18 -4.73
CA ASP A 198 7.60 -23.76 -5.03
C ASP A 198 8.64 -23.43 -3.93
N PRO A 199 9.87 -24.01 -3.98
CA PRO A 199 10.92 -23.69 -3.00
C PRO A 199 11.35 -22.22 -2.97
N ALA A 200 11.14 -21.47 -4.04
CA ALA A 200 11.44 -20.02 -4.12
C ALA A 200 10.23 -19.17 -3.71
N SER A 201 9.21 -19.77 -3.09
CA SER A 201 7.96 -19.12 -2.66
C SER A 201 7.15 -18.48 -3.79
N ASN A 202 7.29 -18.97 -5.03
CA ASN A 202 6.33 -18.64 -6.07
C ASN A 202 5.03 -19.40 -5.84
N LEU A 203 3.90 -18.70 -5.97
CA LEU A 203 2.60 -19.35 -6.07
C LEU A 203 2.57 -20.21 -7.33
N VAL A 204 2.19 -21.46 -7.18
CA VAL A 204 2.01 -22.43 -8.26
C VAL A 204 0.57 -22.91 -8.29
N ASP A 205 0.11 -23.35 -9.48
CA ASP A 205 -1.25 -23.86 -9.61
C ASP A 205 -1.42 -25.14 -8.77
N PRO A 206 -2.33 -25.13 -7.75
CA PRO A 206 -2.53 -26.29 -6.89
C PRO A 206 -3.01 -27.54 -7.64
N GLN A 207 -3.72 -27.38 -8.77
CA GLN A 207 -4.15 -28.54 -9.58
C GLN A 207 -2.98 -29.14 -10.32
N ALA A 208 -2.18 -28.33 -10.99
CA ALA A 208 -0.97 -28.79 -11.67
C ALA A 208 0.01 -29.46 -10.69
N GLN A 209 0.12 -28.96 -9.46
CA GLN A 209 0.94 -29.59 -8.43
C GLN A 209 0.40 -30.96 -8.02
N ARG A 210 -0.91 -31.10 -7.80
CA ARG A 210 -1.54 -32.40 -7.44
C ARG A 210 -1.37 -33.44 -8.54
N GLU A 211 -1.47 -33.05 -9.80
CA GLU A 211 -1.22 -33.93 -10.97
C GLU A 211 0.24 -34.38 -10.99
N THR A 212 1.18 -33.46 -10.82
CA THR A 212 2.61 -33.74 -10.75
C THR A 212 2.96 -34.67 -9.59
N ASP A 213 2.40 -34.45 -8.41
CA ASP A 213 2.61 -35.34 -7.23
C ASP A 213 2.04 -36.77 -7.44
N ARG A 214 0.90 -36.88 -8.15
CA ARG A 214 0.31 -38.20 -8.51
C ARG A 214 1.16 -38.97 -9.51
N GLU A 215 1.74 -38.28 -10.47
CA GLU A 215 2.55 -38.90 -11.52
C GLU A 215 4.04 -39.00 -11.14
N HIS A 216 4.44 -38.61 -9.93
CA HIS A 216 5.83 -38.58 -9.44
C HIS A 216 6.77 -37.76 -10.36
N LEU A 217 6.24 -36.76 -11.05
CA LEU A 217 7.00 -35.88 -11.93
C LEU A 217 7.73 -34.79 -11.11
N PRO A 218 8.81 -34.21 -11.64
CA PRO A 218 9.46 -33.07 -11.02
C PRO A 218 8.47 -31.91 -10.85
N ARG A 219 8.40 -31.33 -9.65
CA ARG A 219 7.52 -30.19 -9.37
C ARG A 219 7.78 -29.04 -10.34
N PRO A 220 6.71 -28.40 -10.87
CA PRO A 220 6.88 -27.24 -11.71
C PRO A 220 7.67 -26.15 -10.95
N LYS A 221 8.77 -25.70 -11.53
CA LYS A 221 9.55 -24.58 -11.00
C LYS A 221 9.33 -23.37 -11.91
N ALA A 222 9.06 -22.22 -11.32
CA ALA A 222 9.04 -20.97 -12.07
C ALA A 222 10.49 -20.59 -12.41
N LEU A 223 10.95 -20.90 -13.62
CA LEU A 223 12.28 -20.50 -14.09
C LEU A 223 12.40 -18.98 -14.02
N ASP A 224 13.46 -18.47 -13.40
CA ASP A 224 13.69 -17.04 -13.15
C ASP A 224 12.55 -16.36 -12.38
N ASN A 225 11.79 -17.12 -11.58
CA ASN A 225 10.56 -16.70 -10.90
C ASN A 225 9.46 -16.19 -11.84
N LEU A 226 9.49 -16.52 -13.14
CA LEU A 226 8.49 -16.11 -14.11
C LEU A 226 7.31 -17.08 -14.12
N LEU A 227 6.14 -16.58 -13.73
CA LEU A 227 4.89 -17.35 -13.77
C LEU A 227 4.32 -17.33 -15.19
N LYS A 228 4.43 -18.43 -15.91
CA LYS A 228 3.93 -18.54 -17.30
C LYS A 228 2.47 -18.92 -17.41
N GLN A 229 1.94 -19.63 -16.40
CA GLN A 229 0.55 -20.07 -16.36
C GLN A 229 0.07 -20.21 -14.91
N TYR A 230 -1.17 -19.81 -14.63
CA TYR A 230 -1.85 -20.01 -13.35
C TYR A 230 -3.37 -19.98 -13.56
N ALA A 231 -4.08 -20.97 -13.04
CA ALA A 231 -5.55 -21.07 -13.10
C ALA A 231 -6.14 -20.76 -14.48
N GLY A 232 -5.56 -21.32 -15.55
CA GLY A 232 -6.02 -21.12 -16.92
C GLY A 232 -5.63 -19.77 -17.56
N THR A 233 -4.90 -18.90 -16.85
CA THR A 233 -4.35 -17.65 -17.37
C THR A 233 -2.91 -17.85 -17.82
N HIS A 234 -2.55 -17.32 -18.99
CA HIS A 234 -1.20 -17.35 -19.53
C HIS A 234 -0.55 -15.96 -19.48
N TYR A 235 0.76 -15.93 -19.19
CA TYR A 235 1.55 -14.73 -18.99
C TYR A 235 2.78 -14.74 -19.88
N GLN A 236 3.08 -13.60 -20.51
CA GLN A 236 4.30 -13.37 -21.28
C GLN A 236 5.05 -12.17 -20.72
N TYR A 237 6.38 -12.24 -20.78
CA TYR A 237 7.25 -11.23 -20.19
C TYR A 237 8.29 -10.77 -21.23
N ASP A 238 8.77 -9.53 -21.07
CA ASP A 238 9.91 -9.03 -21.82
C ASP A 238 11.25 -9.59 -21.27
N ALA A 239 12.36 -9.22 -21.91
CA ALA A 239 13.70 -9.65 -21.49
C ALA A 239 14.11 -9.10 -20.11
N ARG A 240 13.49 -8.00 -19.65
CA ARG A 240 13.70 -7.41 -18.32
C ARG A 240 12.87 -8.11 -17.25
N GLY A 241 11.84 -8.87 -17.66
CA GLY A 241 10.94 -9.61 -16.78
C GLY A 241 9.65 -8.87 -16.45
N ASN A 242 9.29 -7.84 -17.19
CA ASN A 242 8.00 -7.16 -17.05
C ASN A 242 6.92 -7.89 -17.83
N LEU A 243 5.71 -7.98 -17.25
CA LEU A 243 4.56 -8.60 -17.91
C LEU A 243 4.19 -7.80 -19.17
N THR A 244 4.22 -8.44 -20.34
CA THR A 244 3.83 -7.81 -21.61
C THR A 244 2.45 -8.23 -22.09
N GLN A 245 2.01 -9.43 -21.70
CA GLN A 245 0.69 -9.93 -22.08
C GLN A 245 0.14 -10.89 -21.02
N ARG A 246 -1.14 -10.72 -20.70
CA ARG A 246 -1.95 -11.65 -19.92
C ARG A 246 -3.12 -12.12 -20.77
N TRP A 247 -3.26 -13.43 -20.88
CA TRP A 247 -4.32 -14.07 -21.67
C TRP A 247 -5.22 -14.89 -20.77
N ARG A 248 -6.50 -14.55 -20.70
CA ARG A 248 -7.50 -15.22 -19.86
C ARG A 248 -8.83 -15.32 -20.60
N ASN A 249 -9.43 -16.51 -20.62
CA ASN A 249 -10.76 -16.75 -21.22
C ASN A 249 -10.92 -16.23 -22.66
N GLY A 250 -9.86 -16.31 -23.47
CA GLY A 250 -9.88 -15.81 -24.85
C GLY A 250 -9.63 -14.31 -25.00
N GLU A 251 -9.54 -13.56 -23.91
CA GLU A 251 -9.20 -12.12 -23.91
C GLU A 251 -7.73 -11.90 -23.59
N ALA A 252 -7.10 -10.98 -24.32
CA ALA A 252 -5.71 -10.60 -24.12
C ALA A 252 -5.63 -9.15 -23.62
N CYS A 253 -4.96 -8.95 -22.50
CA CYS A 253 -4.54 -7.63 -22.04
C CYS A 253 -3.04 -7.46 -22.32
N ARG A 254 -2.65 -6.37 -22.96
CA ARG A 254 -1.26 -6.05 -23.32
C ARG A 254 -0.75 -4.92 -22.44
N TYR A 255 0.55 -4.94 -22.14
CA TYR A 255 1.21 -3.98 -21.26
C TYR A 255 2.50 -3.48 -21.92
N THR A 256 2.76 -2.18 -21.80
CA THR A 256 3.99 -1.54 -22.30
C THR A 256 4.68 -0.79 -21.17
N TRP A 257 5.99 -0.93 -21.08
CA TRP A 257 6.82 -0.43 -20.00
C TRP A 257 7.88 0.53 -20.52
N ASP A 258 8.21 1.56 -19.73
CA ASP A 258 9.34 2.43 -20.01
C ASP A 258 10.69 1.81 -19.58
N LEU A 259 11.76 2.58 -19.72
CA LEU A 259 13.12 2.14 -19.35
C LEU A 259 13.33 1.98 -17.84
N PHE A 260 12.44 2.53 -17.02
CA PHE A 260 12.46 2.42 -15.56
C PHE A 260 11.49 1.34 -15.04
N ASP A 261 11.01 0.45 -15.92
CA ASP A 261 10.05 -0.60 -15.59
C ASP A 261 8.71 -0.07 -15.03
N ARG A 262 8.29 1.15 -15.46
CA ARG A 262 7.00 1.73 -15.12
C ARG A 262 6.01 1.46 -16.25
N LEU A 263 4.78 1.09 -15.90
CA LEU A 263 3.71 0.81 -16.88
C LEU A 263 3.26 2.10 -17.57
N THR A 264 3.48 2.22 -18.87
CA THR A 264 3.07 3.40 -19.65
C THR A 264 1.75 3.20 -20.38
N HIS A 265 1.47 1.98 -20.82
CA HIS A 265 0.23 1.64 -21.52
C HIS A 265 -0.26 0.26 -21.13
N ALA A 266 -1.59 0.12 -21.08
CA ALA A 266 -2.25 -1.18 -21.04
C ALA A 266 -3.53 -1.13 -21.86
N GLY A 267 -3.97 -2.28 -22.37
CA GLY A 267 -5.22 -2.34 -23.14
C GLY A 267 -5.68 -3.76 -23.42
N ASP A 268 -6.99 -3.91 -23.52
CA ASP A 268 -7.68 -5.14 -23.91
C ASP A 268 -8.60 -4.90 -25.13
N GLY A 269 -9.50 -5.81 -25.44
CA GLY A 269 -10.46 -5.63 -26.53
C GLY A 269 -11.53 -4.56 -26.29
N ARG A 270 -11.64 -4.00 -25.09
CA ARG A 270 -12.69 -3.07 -24.67
C ARG A 270 -12.21 -1.62 -24.54
N LEU A 271 -11.01 -1.44 -24.00
CA LEU A 271 -10.43 -0.13 -23.71
C LEU A 271 -8.91 -0.15 -23.75
N GLU A 272 -8.33 1.03 -23.80
CA GLU A 272 -6.90 1.28 -23.57
C GLU A 272 -6.72 2.33 -22.49
N VAL A 273 -5.57 2.29 -21.82
CA VAL A 273 -5.19 3.23 -20.76
C VAL A 273 -3.71 3.57 -20.86
N SER A 274 -3.39 4.85 -20.67
CA SER A 274 -2.03 5.38 -20.61
C SER A 274 -1.75 6.01 -19.25
N TYR A 275 -0.48 5.97 -18.82
CA TYR A 275 -0.01 6.48 -17.55
C TYR A 275 1.20 7.40 -17.74
N THR A 276 1.28 8.46 -16.93
CA THR A 276 2.46 9.33 -16.85
C THR A 276 3.00 9.36 -15.43
N TYR A 277 4.29 9.68 -15.30
CA TYR A 277 4.99 9.65 -14.02
C TYR A 277 5.86 10.90 -13.84
N ASP A 278 6.06 11.32 -12.59
CA ASP A 278 7.02 12.36 -12.25
C ASP A 278 8.46 11.83 -12.22
N ALA A 279 9.42 12.74 -11.98
CA ALA A 279 10.83 12.40 -11.88
C ALA A 279 11.17 11.44 -10.72
N LEU A 280 10.32 11.37 -9.70
CA LEU A 280 10.44 10.43 -8.58
C LEU A 280 9.74 9.08 -8.86
N GLY A 281 9.13 8.92 -10.05
CA GLY A 281 8.41 7.72 -10.46
C GLY A 281 7.02 7.58 -9.83
N ARG A 282 6.44 8.67 -9.27
CA ARG A 282 5.06 8.67 -8.79
C ARG A 282 4.13 8.92 -9.96
N ARG A 283 3.01 8.21 -10.03
CA ARG A 283 2.05 8.34 -11.11
C ARG A 283 1.36 9.71 -11.07
N LEU A 284 1.52 10.50 -12.13
CA LEU A 284 0.91 11.84 -12.25
C LEU A 284 -0.47 11.79 -12.86
N SER A 285 -0.64 10.99 -13.90
CA SER A 285 -1.93 10.90 -14.57
C SER A 285 -2.26 9.50 -15.08
N LYS A 286 -3.53 9.30 -15.34
CA LYS A 286 -4.10 8.17 -16.03
C LYS A 286 -5.12 8.67 -17.05
N HIS A 287 -5.03 8.18 -18.28
CA HIS A 287 -6.01 8.47 -19.33
C HIS A 287 -6.50 7.17 -19.97
N SER A 288 -7.77 6.87 -19.81
CA SER A 288 -8.40 5.69 -20.40
C SER A 288 -9.46 6.07 -21.42
N GLN A 289 -9.58 5.27 -22.49
CA GLN A 289 -10.55 5.42 -23.55
C GLN A 289 -11.13 4.07 -23.96
N ALA A 290 -12.44 4.03 -24.17
CA ALA A 290 -13.10 2.85 -24.69
C ALA A 290 -12.82 2.68 -26.19
N HIS A 291 -12.57 1.45 -26.63
CA HIS A 291 -12.49 1.14 -28.04
C HIS A 291 -13.86 1.33 -28.70
N TYR A 292 -13.89 2.19 -29.70
CA TYR A 292 -15.08 2.50 -30.45
C TYR A 292 -14.81 2.58 -31.96
N GLN A 293 -15.51 1.78 -32.71
CA GLN A 293 -15.46 1.83 -34.17
C GLN A 293 -16.62 2.68 -34.70
N ALA A 294 -16.30 3.86 -35.25
CA ALA A 294 -17.29 4.76 -35.82
C ALA A 294 -18.07 4.12 -36.99
N ARG A 295 -19.38 4.26 -36.98
CA ARG A 295 -20.27 3.83 -38.06
C ARG A 295 -20.53 5.01 -39.00
N ARG A 296 -20.00 4.93 -40.22
CA ARG A 296 -20.10 6.03 -41.20
C ARG A 296 -21.55 6.43 -41.50
N GLU A 297 -22.47 5.47 -41.50
CA GLU A 297 -23.89 5.65 -41.84
C GLU A 297 -24.67 6.36 -40.72
N ALA A 298 -24.20 6.34 -39.49
CA ALA A 298 -24.92 6.87 -38.33
C ALA A 298 -24.69 8.37 -38.09
N GLY A 299 -23.75 8.98 -38.78
CA GLY A 299 -23.41 10.39 -38.66
C GLY A 299 -22.58 10.73 -37.39
N PRO A 300 -21.98 11.94 -37.34
CA PRO A 300 -21.01 12.33 -36.32
C PRO A 300 -21.63 12.44 -34.92
N HIS A 301 -22.85 12.98 -34.79
CA HIS A 301 -23.53 13.14 -33.51
C HIS A 301 -23.84 11.80 -32.84
N TRP A 302 -24.33 10.84 -33.58
CA TRP A 302 -24.62 9.50 -33.06
C TRP A 302 -23.33 8.79 -32.61
N ASN A 303 -22.29 8.84 -33.46
CA ASN A 303 -21.01 8.24 -33.13
C ASN A 303 -20.39 8.86 -31.84
N ARG A 304 -20.49 10.19 -31.69
CA ARG A 304 -20.05 10.86 -30.47
C ARG A 304 -20.86 10.37 -29.24
N SER A 305 -22.19 10.32 -29.33
CA SER A 305 -23.07 9.86 -28.24
C SER A 305 -22.75 8.43 -27.82
N GLU A 306 -22.52 7.52 -28.78
CA GLU A 306 -22.18 6.13 -28.47
C GLU A 306 -20.77 5.99 -27.85
N ARG A 307 -19.80 6.81 -28.27
CA ARG A 307 -18.47 6.85 -27.64
C ARG A 307 -18.57 7.34 -26.19
N VAL A 308 -19.29 8.44 -25.95
CA VAL A 308 -19.57 8.97 -24.60
C VAL A 308 -20.23 7.90 -23.73
N LYS A 309 -21.24 7.21 -24.25
CA LYS A 309 -21.94 6.13 -23.55
C LYS A 309 -20.98 5.02 -23.16
N ARG A 310 -20.13 4.54 -24.08
CA ARG A 310 -19.12 3.51 -23.81
C ARG A 310 -18.08 3.93 -22.78
N ASN A 311 -17.55 5.15 -22.90
CA ASN A 311 -16.61 5.69 -21.92
C ASN A 311 -17.25 5.74 -20.53
N ARG A 312 -18.51 6.13 -20.40
CA ARG A 312 -19.24 6.12 -19.13
C ARG A 312 -19.46 4.70 -18.59
N GLU A 313 -19.87 3.75 -19.43
CA GLU A 313 -20.07 2.36 -19.06
C GLU A 313 -18.77 1.71 -18.54
N LEU A 314 -17.63 2.00 -19.17
CA LEU A 314 -16.32 1.50 -18.78
C LEU A 314 -15.58 2.41 -17.80
N GLN A 315 -16.21 3.53 -17.37
CA GLN A 315 -15.62 4.52 -16.45
C GLN A 315 -14.29 5.11 -16.97
N CYS A 316 -14.15 5.24 -18.29
CA CYS A 316 -12.98 5.84 -18.92
C CYS A 316 -12.97 7.35 -18.73
N GLY A 317 -11.77 7.92 -18.66
CA GLY A 317 -11.56 9.37 -18.54
C GLY A 317 -10.13 9.71 -18.16
N PHE A 318 -9.89 10.99 -17.91
CA PHE A 318 -8.61 11.51 -17.51
C PHE A 318 -8.59 11.81 -15.99
N THR A 319 -7.59 11.28 -15.29
CA THR A 319 -7.42 11.45 -13.83
C THR A 319 -6.00 11.91 -13.52
N LEU A 320 -5.89 12.97 -12.72
CA LEU A 320 -4.65 13.47 -12.12
C LEU A 320 -4.48 12.91 -10.71
N TYR A 321 -3.23 12.78 -10.27
CA TYR A 321 -2.86 12.27 -8.95
C TYR A 321 -1.91 13.24 -8.26
N GLY A 322 -2.15 13.50 -6.97
CA GLY A 322 -1.28 14.29 -6.12
C GLY A 322 -0.74 13.50 -4.94
N TRP A 323 0.53 13.69 -4.65
CA TRP A 323 1.28 12.87 -3.69
C TRP A 323 1.85 13.72 -2.56
N ASP A 324 1.66 13.27 -1.33
CA ASP A 324 2.40 13.76 -0.16
C ASP A 324 3.46 12.69 0.21
N GLY A 325 4.70 12.94 -0.20
CA GLY A 325 5.74 11.90 -0.16
C GLY A 325 5.37 10.71 -1.05
N ASP A 326 5.25 9.52 -0.47
CA ASP A 326 4.86 8.29 -1.16
C ASP A 326 3.38 7.92 -0.96
N THR A 327 2.60 8.73 -0.23
CA THR A 327 1.15 8.52 -0.06
C THR A 327 0.34 9.31 -1.07
N LEU A 328 -0.67 8.67 -1.67
CA LEU A 328 -1.61 9.33 -2.59
C LEU A 328 -2.53 10.26 -1.79
N ALA A 329 -2.29 11.57 -1.87
CA ALA A 329 -3.06 12.54 -1.11
C ALA A 329 -4.39 12.92 -1.77
N TRP A 330 -4.44 12.92 -3.09
CA TRP A 330 -5.68 13.15 -3.84
C TRP A 330 -5.61 12.54 -5.25
N GLU A 331 -6.79 12.27 -5.79
CA GLU A 331 -7.01 12.04 -7.20
C GLU A 331 -8.08 13.02 -7.71
N SER A 332 -7.92 13.48 -8.94
CA SER A 332 -8.89 14.40 -9.55
C SER A 332 -9.19 13.97 -10.97
N ARG A 333 -10.42 13.55 -11.20
CA ARG A 333 -10.93 13.30 -12.54
C ARG A 333 -11.34 14.61 -13.17
N ILE A 334 -10.82 14.88 -14.35
CA ILE A 334 -11.14 16.07 -15.14
C ILE A 334 -12.35 15.75 -16.01
N ALA A 335 -13.31 16.67 -16.07
CA ALA A 335 -14.45 16.50 -16.96
C ALA A 335 -13.99 16.53 -18.42
N ASP A 336 -14.34 15.50 -19.16
CA ASP A 336 -14.16 15.43 -20.60
C ASP A 336 -15.53 15.44 -21.28
N GLU A 337 -15.61 16.07 -22.46
CA GLU A 337 -16.83 16.06 -23.28
C GLU A 337 -17.30 14.64 -23.64
N ASP A 338 -16.36 13.71 -23.72
CA ASP A 338 -16.57 12.31 -24.10
C ASP A 338 -16.47 11.33 -22.92
N GLY A 339 -16.45 11.80 -21.65
CA GLY A 339 -16.17 10.99 -20.49
C GLY A 339 -17.13 11.16 -19.30
N LEU A 340 -16.60 10.85 -18.13
CA LEU A 340 -17.27 11.03 -16.84
C LEU A 340 -17.16 12.49 -16.37
N GLY A 341 -18.07 12.93 -15.50
CA GLY A 341 -18.01 14.26 -14.87
C GLY A 341 -16.76 14.45 -14.01
N ALA A 342 -16.43 15.71 -13.71
CA ALA A 342 -15.33 16.04 -12.81
C ALA A 342 -15.57 15.51 -11.40
N ARG A 343 -14.49 15.13 -10.70
CA ARG A 343 -14.55 14.71 -9.30
C ARG A 343 -13.15 14.69 -8.70
N THR A 344 -13.01 15.30 -7.54
CA THR A 344 -11.78 15.21 -6.74
C THR A 344 -12.07 14.42 -5.46
N THR A 345 -11.16 13.50 -5.12
CA THR A 345 -11.20 12.76 -3.86
C THR A 345 -9.88 12.99 -3.14
N HIS A 346 -9.95 13.56 -1.95
CA HIS A 346 -8.82 13.71 -1.05
C HIS A 346 -8.75 12.52 -0.09
N TYR A 347 -7.60 11.94 0.05
CA TYR A 347 -7.32 10.86 1.00
C TYR A 347 -6.54 11.42 2.19
N VAL A 348 -6.93 11.03 3.39
CA VAL A 348 -6.24 11.40 4.62
C VAL A 348 -5.79 10.11 5.32
N TYR A 349 -4.48 10.01 5.56
CA TYR A 349 -3.84 8.86 6.19
C TYR A 349 -3.34 9.21 7.59
N GLU A 350 -3.09 8.19 8.40
CA GLU A 350 -2.28 8.37 9.61
C GLU A 350 -0.89 8.91 9.22
N PRO A 351 -0.36 9.94 9.92
CA PRO A 351 0.93 10.53 9.58
C PRO A 351 2.05 9.50 9.52
N GLY A 352 2.81 9.50 8.42
CA GLY A 352 3.91 8.58 8.19
C GLY A 352 3.52 7.12 7.92
N ARG A 353 2.23 6.84 7.71
CA ARG A 353 1.70 5.50 7.44
C ARG A 353 0.82 5.48 6.19
N PHE A 354 0.55 4.26 5.69
CA PHE A 354 -0.36 4.04 4.55
C PHE A 354 -1.77 3.61 4.99
N VAL A 355 -2.11 3.78 6.27
CA VAL A 355 -3.43 3.45 6.81
C VAL A 355 -4.38 4.62 6.56
N PRO A 356 -5.41 4.48 5.73
CA PRO A 356 -6.34 5.55 5.44
C PRO A 356 -7.31 5.75 6.62
N VAL A 357 -7.60 7.02 6.94
CA VAL A 357 -8.51 7.44 8.02
C VAL A 357 -9.82 7.97 7.46
N ALA A 358 -9.74 8.88 6.49
CA ALA A 358 -10.90 9.50 5.88
C ALA A 358 -10.66 9.84 4.41
N GLN A 359 -11.75 10.01 3.67
CA GLN A 359 -11.74 10.63 2.35
C GLN A 359 -12.76 11.77 2.29
N ALA A 360 -12.39 12.85 1.60
CA ALA A 360 -13.24 13.97 1.30
C ALA A 360 -13.47 14.04 -0.21
N VAL A 361 -14.71 14.19 -0.63
CA VAL A 361 -15.11 14.16 -2.04
C VAL A 361 -15.71 15.49 -2.45
N ARG A 362 -15.35 15.96 -3.65
CA ARG A 362 -15.90 17.11 -4.33
C ARG A 362 -16.25 16.73 -5.77
N GLU A 363 -17.42 17.09 -6.25
CA GLU A 363 -17.88 16.81 -7.63
C GLU A 363 -17.36 17.84 -8.66
N GLU A 364 -16.17 18.37 -8.40
CA GLU A 364 -15.44 19.26 -9.29
C GLU A 364 -13.98 18.82 -9.42
N ALA A 365 -13.34 19.23 -10.51
CA ALA A 365 -11.90 19.01 -10.67
C ALA A 365 -11.09 19.88 -9.70
N ILE A 366 -9.90 19.41 -9.33
CA ILE A 366 -8.98 20.19 -8.53
C ILE A 366 -8.57 21.47 -9.27
N ALA A 367 -8.57 22.58 -8.57
CA ALA A 367 -8.05 23.83 -9.09
C ALA A 367 -6.54 23.92 -8.81
N LEU A 368 -5.74 23.71 -9.84
CA LEU A 368 -4.29 23.91 -9.78
C LEU A 368 -3.93 25.26 -10.40
N LEU A 369 -2.81 25.81 -9.97
CA LEU A 369 -2.30 27.09 -10.48
C LEU A 369 -1.68 26.90 -11.86
N ASP A 370 -1.84 27.90 -12.72
CA ASP A 370 -1.11 27.93 -13.99
C ASP A 370 0.40 28.14 -13.72
N GLU A 371 1.26 27.49 -14.50
CA GLU A 371 2.71 27.77 -14.43
C GLU A 371 2.98 29.19 -14.94
N PRO A 372 3.66 30.04 -14.16
CA PRO A 372 3.97 31.38 -14.60
C PRO A 372 4.95 31.38 -15.78
N VAL A 373 4.70 32.22 -16.77
CA VAL A 373 5.61 32.45 -17.90
C VAL A 373 6.46 33.66 -17.57
N TYR A 374 7.67 33.42 -17.09
CA TYR A 374 8.63 34.50 -16.91
C TYR A 374 9.20 34.93 -18.26
N GLY A 375 9.34 36.26 -18.46
CA GLY A 375 10.11 36.78 -19.58
C GLY A 375 11.62 36.57 -19.38
N ASP A 376 12.42 37.63 -19.65
CA ASP A 376 13.87 37.58 -19.46
C ASP A 376 14.33 37.55 -17.99
N TYR A 377 13.42 37.83 -17.04
CA TYR A 377 13.72 37.93 -15.61
C TYR A 377 12.70 37.18 -14.76
N TYR A 378 13.19 36.51 -13.73
CA TYR A 378 12.36 35.90 -12.68
C TYR A 378 11.58 36.96 -11.90
N ARG A 379 10.29 36.72 -11.68
CA ARG A 379 9.40 37.61 -10.90
C ARG A 379 8.83 36.85 -9.72
N GLN A 380 9.31 37.20 -8.54
CA GLN A 380 8.89 36.54 -7.29
C GLN A 380 7.40 36.79 -6.98
N ASP A 381 6.86 37.91 -7.36
CA ASP A 381 5.44 38.28 -7.19
C ASP A 381 4.48 37.43 -8.06
N GLU A 382 4.99 36.82 -9.12
CA GLU A 382 4.24 35.93 -10.01
C GLU A 382 4.49 34.44 -9.71
N ASP A 383 5.44 34.13 -8.82
CA ASP A 383 5.78 32.73 -8.51
C ASP A 383 4.81 32.17 -7.47
N PRO A 384 4.09 31.07 -7.80
CA PRO A 384 3.14 30.41 -6.90
C PRO A 384 3.73 29.97 -5.56
N LEU A 385 5.04 29.76 -5.47
CA LEU A 385 5.72 29.39 -4.21
C LEU A 385 5.66 30.51 -3.16
N TRP A 386 5.55 31.77 -3.59
CA TRP A 386 5.50 32.94 -2.71
C TRP A 386 4.09 33.53 -2.57
N SER A 387 3.15 33.01 -3.34
CA SER A 387 1.76 33.43 -3.25
C SER A 387 1.09 32.81 -2.01
N PRO A 388 0.17 33.50 -1.35
CA PRO A 388 -0.63 32.89 -0.29
C PRO A 388 -1.44 31.73 -0.88
N PRO A 389 -1.60 30.63 -0.10
CA PRO A 389 -2.37 29.49 -0.56
C PRO A 389 -3.82 29.88 -0.86
N PRO A 390 -4.48 29.24 -1.81
CA PRO A 390 -5.90 29.46 -2.07
C PRO A 390 -6.74 29.07 -0.84
N ALA A 391 -7.92 29.67 -0.72
CA ALA A 391 -8.88 29.22 0.28
C ALA A 391 -9.38 27.81 -0.09
N PRO A 392 -9.50 26.88 0.89
CA PRO A 392 -9.95 25.54 0.60
C PRO A 392 -11.40 25.56 0.07
N PRO A 393 -11.69 24.85 -1.03
CA PRO A 393 -13.05 24.73 -1.53
C PRO A 393 -13.92 23.89 -0.59
N SER A 394 -15.23 24.04 -0.66
CA SER A 394 -16.16 23.22 0.13
C SER A 394 -16.10 21.75 -0.29
N VAL A 395 -16.18 20.86 0.68
CA VAL A 395 -16.28 19.40 0.47
C VAL A 395 -17.75 19.01 0.39
N ASP A 396 -18.12 18.19 -0.61
CA ASP A 396 -19.50 17.73 -0.80
C ASP A 396 -19.85 16.55 0.10
N SER A 397 -18.89 15.69 0.43
CA SER A 397 -19.09 14.56 1.34
C SER A 397 -17.78 14.11 2.00
N LEU A 398 -17.90 13.65 3.26
CA LEU A 398 -16.86 13.01 4.04
C LEU A 398 -17.20 11.55 4.29
N ALA A 399 -16.20 10.69 4.28
CA ALA A 399 -16.32 9.30 4.67
C ALA A 399 -15.12 8.83 5.46
N TRP A 400 -15.34 7.93 6.43
CA TRP A 400 -14.30 7.38 7.30
C TRP A 400 -14.05 5.91 6.98
N TYR A 401 -12.79 5.55 6.91
CA TYR A 401 -12.35 4.19 6.67
C TYR A 401 -12.45 3.34 7.94
N GLN A 402 -13.06 2.18 7.80
CA GLN A 402 -13.06 1.14 8.81
C GLN A 402 -12.14 0.02 8.33
N CYS A 403 -10.91 0.07 8.81
CA CYS A 403 -9.85 -0.85 8.38
C CYS A 403 -9.79 -2.10 9.27
N ASP A 404 -9.20 -3.17 8.73
CA ASP A 404 -8.85 -4.36 9.50
C ASP A 404 -7.51 -4.16 10.26
N HIS A 405 -6.99 -5.25 10.85
CA HIS A 405 -5.73 -5.27 11.60
C HIS A 405 -4.48 -4.90 10.78
N LEU A 406 -4.55 -4.99 9.47
CA LEU A 406 -3.47 -4.58 8.55
C LEU A 406 -3.69 -3.21 7.93
N GLY A 407 -4.73 -2.46 8.35
CA GLY A 407 -5.04 -1.17 7.74
C GLY A 407 -5.71 -1.27 6.36
N THR A 408 -6.23 -2.44 5.98
CA THR A 408 -6.97 -2.63 4.73
C THR A 408 -8.42 -2.14 4.89
N PRO A 409 -8.90 -1.22 4.03
CA PRO A 409 -10.28 -0.75 4.07
C PRO A 409 -11.29 -1.88 3.88
N GLN A 410 -12.18 -2.04 4.82
CA GLN A 410 -13.27 -3.01 4.77
C GLN A 410 -14.62 -2.33 4.56
N GLU A 411 -14.84 -1.18 5.20
CA GLU A 411 -16.01 -0.35 5.04
C GLU A 411 -15.64 1.14 4.96
N LEU A 412 -16.54 1.93 4.34
CA LEU A 412 -16.63 3.38 4.48
C LEU A 412 -17.92 3.72 5.19
N THR A 413 -17.82 4.56 6.22
CA THR A 413 -18.98 5.13 6.90
C THR A 413 -19.14 6.61 6.54
N ASP A 414 -20.36 7.05 6.30
CA ASP A 414 -20.68 8.42 5.93
C ASP A 414 -20.86 9.36 7.15
N GLU A 415 -21.19 10.60 6.91
CA GLU A 415 -21.46 11.62 7.93
C GLU A 415 -22.69 11.29 8.82
N ARG A 416 -23.57 10.39 8.37
CA ARG A 416 -24.72 9.89 9.15
C ARG A 416 -24.39 8.67 9.99
N SER A 417 -23.11 8.27 10.04
CA SER A 417 -22.65 7.05 10.69
C SER A 417 -23.25 5.78 10.07
N GLU A 418 -23.59 5.80 8.77
CA GLU A 418 -24.05 4.64 8.02
C GLU A 418 -22.95 4.06 7.16
N ILE A 419 -22.99 2.75 6.93
CA ILE A 419 -22.05 2.11 6.01
C ILE A 419 -22.51 2.39 4.58
N ALA A 420 -21.74 3.22 3.87
CA ALA A 420 -22.01 3.62 2.49
C ALA A 420 -21.32 2.73 1.46
N TRP A 421 -20.15 2.17 1.81
CA TRP A 421 -19.43 1.22 0.99
C TRP A 421 -18.86 0.09 1.85
N ALA A 422 -18.81 -1.11 1.32
CA ALA A 422 -18.13 -2.25 1.94
C ALA A 422 -17.60 -3.21 0.89
N ALA A 423 -16.47 -3.85 1.17
CA ALA A 423 -15.90 -4.91 0.35
C ALA A 423 -15.50 -6.13 1.18
N GLU A 424 -15.54 -7.29 0.54
CA GLU A 424 -14.96 -8.54 1.02
C GLU A 424 -13.78 -8.90 0.14
N TYR A 425 -12.71 -9.38 0.75
CA TYR A 425 -11.48 -9.68 0.04
C TYR A 425 -11.22 -11.18 -0.01
N ARG A 426 -10.77 -11.66 -1.16
CA ARG A 426 -10.03 -12.91 -1.25
C ARG A 426 -8.65 -12.71 -0.61
N ALA A 427 -8.02 -13.80 -0.23
CA ALA A 427 -6.79 -13.74 0.55
C ALA A 427 -5.70 -12.84 -0.06
N TRP A 428 -5.54 -12.84 -1.38
CA TRP A 428 -4.52 -12.05 -2.09
C TRP A 428 -5.04 -10.70 -2.60
N GLY A 429 -6.17 -10.21 -2.08
CA GLY A 429 -6.59 -8.82 -2.28
C GLY A 429 -7.60 -8.57 -3.39
N VAL A 430 -8.11 -9.61 -4.06
CA VAL A 430 -9.26 -9.45 -4.97
C VAL A 430 -10.45 -8.99 -4.15
N ALA A 431 -10.92 -7.77 -4.38
CA ALA A 431 -12.05 -7.18 -3.66
C ALA A 431 -13.37 -7.46 -4.38
N LYS A 432 -14.37 -7.93 -3.64
CA LYS A 432 -15.76 -8.02 -4.06
C LYS A 432 -16.57 -7.01 -3.26
N GLU A 433 -17.02 -5.97 -3.93
CA GLU A 433 -17.85 -4.95 -3.28
C GLU A 433 -19.24 -5.50 -2.95
N ALA A 434 -19.60 -5.44 -1.67
CA ALA A 434 -20.84 -5.99 -1.13
C ALA A 434 -21.92 -4.94 -0.94
N ILE A 435 -21.55 -3.68 -0.72
CA ILE A 435 -22.44 -2.55 -0.52
C ILE A 435 -21.93 -1.36 -1.34
N ARG A 436 -22.83 -0.78 -2.10
CA ARG A 436 -22.71 0.54 -2.73
C ARG A 436 -24.03 1.26 -2.51
N LYS A 437 -24.06 2.20 -1.59
CA LYS A 437 -25.21 3.07 -1.41
C LYS A 437 -24.91 4.43 -2.01
N ALA A 438 -25.65 4.83 -3.02
CA ALA A 438 -25.81 6.24 -3.32
C ALA A 438 -26.83 6.78 -2.32
N SER A 439 -26.45 7.70 -1.44
CA SER A 439 -27.43 8.45 -0.67
C SER A 439 -28.18 9.39 -1.61
N GLU A 440 -29.49 9.53 -1.43
CA GLU A 440 -30.33 10.40 -2.26
C GLU A 440 -29.70 11.79 -2.41
N GLY A 441 -29.37 12.16 -3.65
CA GLY A 441 -28.81 13.47 -4.01
C GLY A 441 -27.30 13.65 -3.74
N ARG A 442 -26.55 12.58 -3.36
CA ARG A 442 -25.10 12.63 -3.16
C ARG A 442 -24.37 11.63 -4.05
N ALA A 443 -23.10 11.94 -4.32
CA ALA A 443 -22.22 11.04 -5.06
C ALA A 443 -22.06 9.68 -4.36
N GLU A 444 -22.04 8.62 -5.14
CA GLU A 444 -21.71 7.28 -4.66
C GLU A 444 -20.30 7.26 -4.06
N LEU A 445 -20.18 6.86 -2.80
CA LEU A 445 -18.89 6.67 -2.14
C LEU A 445 -18.24 5.39 -2.65
N ARG A 446 -17.01 5.51 -3.11
CA ARG A 446 -16.16 4.41 -3.60
C ARG A 446 -14.74 4.65 -3.12
N THR A 447 -13.96 3.58 -3.08
CA THR A 447 -12.53 3.69 -2.83
C THR A 447 -11.75 2.73 -3.72
N PRO A 448 -10.70 3.20 -4.41
CA PRO A 448 -9.73 2.37 -5.10
C PRO A 448 -8.63 1.83 -4.17
N VAL A 449 -8.55 2.32 -2.92
CA VAL A 449 -7.56 1.89 -1.93
C VAL A 449 -7.80 0.42 -1.58
N ARG A 450 -6.71 -0.38 -1.57
CA ARG A 450 -6.73 -1.81 -1.27
C ARG A 450 -5.80 -2.09 -0.06
N PHE A 451 -4.88 -3.03 -0.15
CA PHE A 451 -3.84 -3.19 0.87
C PHE A 451 -3.05 -1.89 1.02
N GLN A 452 -2.35 -1.70 2.12
CA GLN A 452 -1.57 -0.48 2.34
C GLN A 452 -0.69 -0.15 1.11
N GLY A 453 -0.76 1.11 0.64
CA GLY A 453 -0.04 1.59 -0.53
C GLY A 453 -0.61 1.16 -1.89
N GLN A 454 -1.67 0.34 -1.93
CA GLN A 454 -2.26 -0.14 -3.17
C GLN A 454 -3.45 0.70 -3.65
N TYR A 455 -3.43 1.03 -4.93
CA TYR A 455 -4.51 1.67 -5.66
C TYR A 455 -4.99 0.77 -6.79
N HIS A 456 -6.26 0.40 -6.79
CA HIS A 456 -6.87 -0.48 -7.80
C HIS A 456 -7.16 0.26 -9.10
N ASP A 457 -6.58 -0.22 -10.20
CA ASP A 457 -6.90 0.22 -11.56
C ASP A 457 -7.95 -0.71 -12.18
N HIS A 458 -9.16 -0.21 -12.32
CA HIS A 458 -10.29 -1.00 -12.85
C HIS A 458 -10.11 -1.37 -14.34
N GLU A 459 -9.30 -0.63 -15.09
CA GLU A 459 -9.01 -0.88 -16.50
C GLU A 459 -8.22 -2.17 -16.71
N THR A 460 -7.28 -2.44 -15.80
CA THR A 460 -6.38 -3.60 -15.90
C THR A 460 -6.66 -4.69 -14.88
N GLY A 461 -7.37 -4.32 -13.78
CA GLY A 461 -7.53 -5.16 -12.59
C GLY A 461 -6.26 -5.28 -11.74
N LEU A 462 -5.19 -4.56 -12.09
CA LEU A 462 -3.96 -4.50 -11.31
C LEU A 462 -4.08 -3.46 -10.19
N HIS A 463 -3.22 -3.60 -9.16
CA HIS A 463 -3.06 -2.56 -8.15
C HIS A 463 -1.73 -1.83 -8.37
N TYR A 464 -1.79 -0.50 -8.53
CA TYR A 464 -0.59 0.33 -8.51
C TYR A 464 -0.06 0.41 -7.08
N ASN A 465 1.19 0.04 -6.88
CA ASN A 465 1.84 -0.05 -5.57
C ASN A 465 3.18 0.73 -5.60
N ARG A 466 3.09 2.02 -5.77
CA ARG A 466 4.19 3.00 -5.82
C ARG A 466 5.30 2.67 -6.85
N TYR A 467 6.11 1.64 -6.60
CA TYR A 467 7.22 1.23 -7.46
C TYR A 467 6.88 0.06 -8.39
N ARG A 468 5.82 -0.70 -8.10
CA ARG A 468 5.42 -1.88 -8.88
C ARG A 468 3.92 -1.94 -9.10
N TYR A 469 3.50 -2.80 -10.01
CA TYR A 469 2.10 -3.18 -10.19
C TYR A 469 1.89 -4.60 -9.66
N TYR A 470 0.86 -4.77 -8.87
CA TYR A 470 0.49 -6.03 -8.22
C TYR A 470 -0.73 -6.65 -8.90
N ASP A 471 -0.70 -7.96 -9.16
CA ASP A 471 -1.84 -8.72 -9.66
C ASP A 471 -2.48 -9.50 -8.50
N PRO A 472 -3.66 -9.09 -8.01
CA PRO A 472 -4.31 -9.74 -6.87
C PRO A 472 -4.87 -11.14 -7.20
N GLU A 473 -5.06 -11.46 -8.48
CA GLU A 473 -5.54 -12.79 -8.91
C GLU A 473 -4.48 -13.88 -8.70
N VAL A 474 -3.22 -13.50 -8.73
CA VAL A 474 -2.07 -14.42 -8.57
C VAL A 474 -1.16 -14.07 -7.40
N GLY A 475 -1.51 -13.04 -6.62
CA GLY A 475 -0.83 -12.70 -5.38
C GLY A 475 0.63 -12.26 -5.53
N ARG A 476 1.00 -11.62 -6.66
CA ARG A 476 2.38 -11.23 -6.95
C ARG A 476 2.51 -9.95 -7.76
N PHE A 477 3.68 -9.36 -7.77
CA PHE A 477 4.01 -8.27 -8.67
C PHE A 477 4.18 -8.76 -10.11
N VAL A 478 3.90 -7.89 -11.08
CA VAL A 478 4.00 -8.19 -12.53
C VAL A 478 5.33 -7.74 -13.13
N GLY A 479 6.18 -7.07 -12.36
CA GLY A 479 7.55 -6.68 -12.69
C GLY A 479 8.52 -7.10 -11.59
N LYS A 480 9.81 -7.15 -11.90
CA LYS A 480 10.88 -7.45 -10.94
C LYS A 480 10.98 -6.36 -9.88
N ASP A 481 11.48 -6.73 -8.72
CA ASP A 481 11.79 -5.80 -7.64
C ASP A 481 12.90 -4.82 -8.08
N PRO A 482 12.67 -3.48 -8.04
CA PRO A 482 13.69 -2.50 -8.41
C PRO A 482 14.95 -2.56 -7.55
N ILE A 483 14.84 -3.03 -6.29
CA ILE A 483 16.00 -3.24 -5.41
C ILE A 483 16.67 -4.59 -5.60
N GLY A 484 16.16 -5.41 -6.53
CA GLY A 484 16.71 -6.72 -6.89
C GLY A 484 16.67 -7.70 -5.71
N TYR A 485 17.70 -8.52 -5.59
CA TYR A 485 17.81 -9.52 -4.52
C TYR A 485 17.91 -8.94 -3.09
N ARG A 486 17.97 -7.63 -2.93
CA ARG A 486 17.83 -6.99 -1.61
C ARG A 486 16.39 -7.13 -1.07
N GLY A 487 15.40 -7.24 -1.96
CA GLY A 487 14.00 -7.52 -1.64
C GLY A 487 13.69 -8.99 -1.37
N GLY A 488 14.63 -9.91 -1.60
CA GLY A 488 14.42 -11.35 -1.44
C GLY A 488 14.81 -12.16 -2.66
N ILE A 489 14.79 -13.48 -2.54
CA ILE A 489 15.15 -14.40 -3.64
C ILE A 489 14.09 -14.37 -4.75
N ASN A 490 12.83 -14.21 -4.39
CA ASN A 490 11.73 -14.11 -5.34
C ASN A 490 11.45 -12.64 -5.68
N LEU A 491 11.95 -12.19 -6.81
CA LEU A 491 11.84 -10.80 -7.27
C LEU A 491 10.41 -10.34 -7.57
N TYR A 492 9.43 -11.21 -7.54
CA TYR A 492 8.03 -10.92 -7.82
C TYR A 492 7.12 -11.08 -6.61
N GLN A 493 7.66 -11.49 -5.47
CA GLN A 493 6.89 -11.73 -4.26
C GLN A 493 6.34 -10.40 -3.71
N TYR A 494 5.06 -10.44 -3.29
CA TYR A 494 4.45 -9.35 -2.52
C TYR A 494 4.81 -9.51 -1.03
N ALA A 495 4.49 -10.68 -0.46
CA ALA A 495 4.70 -11.01 0.94
C ALA A 495 4.66 -12.53 1.14
N PRO A 496 5.21 -13.07 2.22
CA PRO A 496 5.07 -14.48 2.58
C PRO A 496 3.61 -14.92 2.76
N ASN A 497 2.81 -14.06 3.39
CA ASN A 497 1.36 -14.18 3.42
C ASN A 497 0.70 -12.80 3.53
N PRO A 498 -0.40 -12.55 2.83
CA PRO A 498 -1.06 -11.25 2.75
C PRO A 498 -1.97 -10.97 3.97
N VAL A 499 -2.09 -11.91 4.91
CA VAL A 499 -2.95 -11.81 6.10
C VAL A 499 -2.20 -11.22 7.29
N SER A 500 -0.86 -11.25 7.25
CA SER A 500 0.00 -10.76 8.34
C SER A 500 1.07 -9.77 7.85
N TRP A 501 1.19 -9.56 6.53
CA TRP A 501 2.23 -8.74 5.94
C TRP A 501 1.68 -7.76 4.93
N VAL A 502 2.32 -6.59 4.85
CA VAL A 502 2.05 -5.57 3.84
C VAL A 502 3.35 -5.11 3.18
N ASP A 503 3.27 -4.73 1.91
CA ASP A 503 4.35 -4.08 1.17
C ASP A 503 3.84 -2.76 0.57
N PRO A 504 3.81 -1.66 1.33
CA PRO A 504 3.18 -0.42 0.91
C PRO A 504 3.85 0.26 -0.28
N LEU A 505 5.13 0.03 -0.47
CA LEU A 505 5.90 0.65 -1.55
C LEU A 505 6.06 -0.25 -2.78
N GLY A 506 5.77 -1.54 -2.66
CA GLY A 506 6.15 -2.50 -3.67
C GLY A 506 7.66 -2.76 -3.70
N LEU A 507 8.31 -2.72 -2.54
CA LEU A 507 9.72 -2.99 -2.31
C LEU A 507 9.82 -3.84 -1.06
N ALA A 508 10.13 -5.11 -1.18
CA ALA A 508 10.36 -5.94 0.01
C ALA A 508 11.56 -5.39 0.78
N THR A 509 11.31 -4.88 1.97
CA THR A 509 12.37 -4.29 2.82
C THR A 509 13.11 -5.37 3.58
N VAL A 510 14.43 -5.43 3.40
CA VAL A 510 15.30 -6.43 4.06
C VAL A 510 15.99 -5.88 5.31
N SER A 511 15.94 -4.59 5.62
CA SER A 511 16.84 -3.98 6.59
C SER A 511 16.24 -3.47 7.90
N ASN A 512 14.99 -3.08 7.93
CA ASN A 512 14.31 -2.65 9.15
C ASN A 512 12.93 -3.30 9.20
N ALA A 513 12.79 -4.29 10.06
CA ALA A 513 11.48 -4.87 10.30
C ALA A 513 10.57 -3.82 10.97
N PRO A 514 9.33 -3.67 10.54
CA PRO A 514 8.42 -2.71 11.16
C PRO A 514 8.07 -3.10 12.61
N ASP A 515 8.23 -4.38 12.95
CA ASP A 515 7.94 -4.92 14.27
C ASP A 515 8.83 -6.13 14.59
N PHE A 516 8.76 -6.57 15.86
CA PHE A 516 9.51 -7.71 16.37
C PHE A 516 9.22 -9.03 15.63
N ASP A 517 7.97 -9.33 15.31
CA ASP A 517 7.61 -10.60 14.67
C ASP A 517 8.19 -10.71 13.26
N THR A 518 8.24 -9.60 12.55
CA THR A 518 8.91 -9.49 11.25
C THR A 518 10.40 -9.71 11.38
N ALA A 519 11.06 -9.02 12.33
CA ALA A 519 12.49 -9.20 12.60
C ALA A 519 12.84 -10.64 13.02
N ARG A 520 11.99 -11.25 13.83
CA ARG A 520 12.14 -12.64 14.27
C ARG A 520 12.09 -13.61 13.11
N ARG A 521 11.06 -13.50 12.26
CA ARG A 521 10.87 -14.40 11.12
C ARG A 521 12.03 -14.32 10.14
N GLU A 522 12.43 -13.13 9.78
CA GLU A 522 13.57 -12.90 8.90
C GLU A 522 14.88 -13.46 9.48
N ALA A 523 15.08 -13.34 10.80
CA ALA A 523 16.24 -13.93 11.46
C ALA A 523 16.26 -15.47 11.38
N PHE A 524 15.11 -16.13 11.54
CA PHE A 524 15.00 -17.58 11.38
C PHE A 524 15.26 -18.03 9.94
N GLU A 525 14.77 -17.30 8.95
CA GLU A 525 15.02 -17.56 7.53
C GLU A 525 16.51 -17.42 7.19
N ARG A 526 17.14 -16.32 7.59
CA ARG A 526 18.58 -16.07 7.35
C ARG A 526 19.48 -17.06 8.08
N ALA A 527 19.06 -17.54 9.23
CA ALA A 527 19.76 -18.60 9.95
C ALA A 527 19.61 -19.98 9.31
N GLY A 528 18.69 -20.15 8.33
CA GLY A 528 18.35 -21.44 7.76
C GLY A 528 17.57 -22.34 8.71
N MET A 529 16.86 -21.77 9.69
CA MET A 529 16.12 -22.47 10.75
C MET A 529 14.61 -22.48 10.43
N THR A 530 14.25 -22.90 9.23
CA THR A 530 12.87 -22.88 8.73
C THR A 530 12.06 -24.15 9.00
N ASN A 531 12.72 -25.25 9.44
CA ASN A 531 12.04 -26.47 9.85
C ASN A 531 11.93 -26.54 11.38
N PRO A 532 10.72 -26.44 11.97
CA PRO A 532 10.51 -26.45 13.43
C PRO A 532 11.02 -27.72 14.12
N GLU A 533 11.02 -28.86 13.44
CA GLU A 533 11.51 -30.13 14.01
C GLU A 533 13.00 -30.13 14.30
N ASN A 534 13.75 -29.25 13.61
CA ASN A 534 15.19 -29.10 13.76
C ASN A 534 15.59 -27.90 14.64
N VAL A 535 14.62 -27.26 15.29
CA VAL A 535 14.84 -26.10 16.14
C VAL A 535 14.59 -26.47 17.61
N SER A 536 15.58 -26.22 18.45
CA SER A 536 15.48 -26.33 19.91
C SER A 536 15.70 -24.96 20.56
N PHE A 537 15.09 -24.73 21.70
CA PHE A 537 15.39 -23.54 22.49
C PHE A 537 16.58 -23.77 23.40
N SER A 538 17.34 -22.72 23.71
CA SER A 538 18.51 -22.81 24.57
C SER A 538 18.49 -21.86 25.77
N LYS A 539 17.73 -20.76 25.69
CA LYS A 539 17.57 -19.81 26.80
C LYS A 539 16.15 -19.27 26.89
N MET A 540 15.72 -19.01 28.11
CA MET A 540 14.46 -18.36 28.45
C MET A 540 14.73 -17.12 29.27
N ASP A 541 13.91 -16.10 29.11
CA ASP A 541 13.86 -14.94 30.01
C ASP A 541 13.29 -15.39 31.36
N PRO A 542 14.02 -15.18 32.47
CA PRO A 542 13.60 -15.69 33.79
C PRO A 542 12.38 -14.94 34.38
N VAL A 543 12.06 -13.74 33.85
CA VAL A 543 10.95 -12.91 34.33
C VAL A 543 9.65 -13.26 33.62
N THR A 544 9.70 -13.40 32.30
CA THR A 544 8.51 -13.60 31.47
C THR A 544 8.28 -15.05 31.08
N GLY A 545 9.27 -15.94 31.24
CA GLY A 545 9.22 -17.32 30.76
C GLY A 545 9.26 -17.44 29.22
N THR A 546 9.55 -16.35 28.51
CA THR A 546 9.60 -16.35 27.04
C THR A 546 10.92 -16.96 26.54
N VAL A 547 10.87 -17.80 25.50
CA VAL A 547 12.08 -18.31 24.86
C VAL A 547 12.75 -17.18 24.07
N VAL A 548 14.01 -16.90 24.40
CA VAL A 548 14.79 -15.78 23.85
C VAL A 548 16.03 -16.20 23.06
N GLU A 549 16.33 -17.49 23.01
CA GLU A 549 17.40 -18.03 22.18
C GLU A 549 17.04 -19.41 21.62
N PHE A 550 17.23 -19.58 20.32
CA PHE A 550 16.93 -20.80 19.57
C PHE A 550 18.20 -21.33 18.91
N LYS A 551 18.32 -22.65 18.82
CA LYS A 551 19.41 -23.35 18.13
C LYS A 551 18.84 -24.29 17.08
N GLY A 552 19.46 -24.23 15.90
CA GLY A 552 19.23 -25.14 14.78
C GLY A 552 20.37 -26.12 14.57
N THR A 553 20.23 -26.97 13.57
CA THR A 553 21.25 -27.90 13.14
C THR A 553 22.51 -27.19 12.63
N GLY A 554 23.67 -27.81 12.79
CA GLY A 554 24.94 -27.28 12.28
C GLY A 554 25.46 -26.02 12.97
N GLY A 555 24.87 -25.63 14.14
CA GLY A 555 25.26 -24.44 14.88
C GLY A 555 24.54 -23.16 14.49
N ALA A 556 23.45 -23.28 13.69
CA ALA A 556 22.55 -22.15 13.43
C ALA A 556 21.92 -21.64 14.72
N LYS A 557 21.66 -20.32 14.79
CA LYS A 557 21.19 -19.67 16.01
C LYS A 557 20.38 -18.41 15.71
N VAL A 558 19.30 -18.20 16.46
CA VAL A 558 18.54 -16.96 16.53
C VAL A 558 18.41 -16.54 17.98
N ALA A 559 18.60 -15.25 18.29
CA ALA A 559 18.52 -14.73 19.64
C ALA A 559 17.92 -13.31 19.66
N TYR A 560 17.15 -13.01 20.70
CA TYR A 560 16.60 -11.68 20.93
C TYR A 560 17.57 -10.90 21.80
N ASP A 561 17.97 -9.73 21.35
CA ASP A 561 19.01 -8.93 21.95
C ASP A 561 18.53 -7.51 22.29
N ALA A 562 18.86 -7.01 23.47
CA ALA A 562 18.61 -5.64 23.87
C ALA A 562 19.53 -4.65 23.12
N PRO A 563 19.15 -3.37 22.99
CA PRO A 563 20.04 -2.33 22.51
C PRO A 563 21.31 -2.21 23.35
N HIS A 564 22.44 -1.96 22.70
CA HIS A 564 23.71 -1.70 23.36
C HIS A 564 24.16 -0.27 23.06
N ALA A 565 24.10 0.61 24.06
CA ALA A 565 24.45 2.04 23.91
C ALA A 565 25.92 2.28 23.50
N ASP A 566 26.79 1.32 23.76
CA ASP A 566 28.23 1.45 23.56
C ASP A 566 28.75 0.86 22.24
N MET A 567 27.84 0.35 21.39
CA MET A 567 28.22 -0.36 20.17
C MET A 567 27.82 0.37 18.90
N ASN A 568 28.53 0.05 17.82
CA ASN A 568 28.46 0.71 16.51
C ASN A 568 27.04 0.62 15.89
N SER A 569 26.40 1.76 15.71
CA SER A 569 25.09 1.93 15.07
C SER A 569 25.02 1.36 13.63
N ALA A 570 26.14 1.29 12.92
CA ALA A 570 26.22 0.69 11.59
C ALA A 570 25.87 -0.81 11.55
N GLN A 571 25.89 -1.50 12.70
CA GLN A 571 25.51 -2.91 12.81
C GLN A 571 24.15 -3.12 13.50
N GLY A 572 23.41 -2.03 13.79
CA GLY A 572 22.10 -2.08 14.41
C GLY A 572 22.09 -2.52 15.88
N HIS A 573 23.22 -2.37 16.60
CA HIS A 573 23.32 -2.73 18.01
C HIS A 573 22.72 -1.68 18.96
N ASP A 574 22.47 -0.47 18.47
CA ASP A 574 21.89 0.66 19.19
C ASP A 574 20.37 0.63 19.27
N LYS A 575 19.74 -0.29 18.52
CA LYS A 575 18.29 -0.52 18.49
C LYS A 575 17.94 -1.91 18.98
N PRO A 576 16.68 -2.17 19.41
CA PRO A 576 16.21 -3.53 19.63
C PRO A 576 16.40 -4.36 18.36
N HIS A 577 16.96 -5.56 18.48
CA HIS A 577 17.26 -6.38 17.31
C HIS A 577 17.17 -7.88 17.60
N VAL A 578 16.93 -8.65 16.53
CA VAL A 578 17.03 -10.10 16.53
C VAL A 578 18.34 -10.50 15.86
N GLY A 579 19.27 -11.03 16.64
CA GLY A 579 20.52 -11.56 16.16
C GLY A 579 20.35 -12.93 15.53
N TRP A 580 21.02 -13.18 14.41
CA TRP A 580 20.98 -14.47 13.71
C TRP A 580 22.36 -14.94 13.25
N GLN A 581 22.51 -16.26 13.15
CA GLN A 581 23.70 -16.94 12.64
C GLN A 581 23.27 -18.18 11.84
N SER A 582 23.75 -18.34 10.60
CA SER A 582 23.53 -19.56 9.82
C SER A 582 24.39 -20.72 10.32
N ALA A 583 24.10 -21.94 9.82
CA ALA A 583 24.94 -23.11 10.11
C ALA A 583 26.38 -22.91 9.68
N GLY A 584 27.35 -23.49 10.42
CA GLY A 584 28.78 -23.43 10.14
C GLY A 584 29.64 -23.00 11.34
N LYS A 585 30.96 -23.16 11.24
CA LYS A 585 31.91 -22.72 12.25
C LYS A 585 32.32 -21.26 12.02
N ARG A 586 32.56 -20.50 13.10
CA ARG A 586 33.14 -19.16 13.04
C ARG A 586 34.44 -19.19 12.18
N GLY A 587 34.49 -18.36 11.11
CA GLY A 587 35.62 -18.29 10.19
C GLY A 587 35.53 -19.21 8.97
N CYS A 588 34.55 -20.11 8.87
CA CYS A 588 34.36 -21.02 7.76
C CYS A 588 32.89 -20.97 7.26
N GLY A 589 32.53 -19.87 6.57
CA GLY A 589 31.31 -19.79 5.77
C GLY A 589 29.99 -19.53 6.51
N CYS A 590 29.97 -19.42 7.86
CA CYS A 590 28.74 -19.02 8.53
C CYS A 590 28.47 -17.51 8.35
N GLN A 591 27.27 -17.17 7.96
CA GLN A 591 26.79 -15.80 7.93
C GLN A 591 26.11 -15.45 9.25
N ARG A 592 26.16 -14.20 9.65
CA ARG A 592 25.50 -13.67 10.84
C ARG A 592 25.16 -12.20 10.66
N GLY A 593 24.17 -11.72 11.37
CA GLY A 593 23.77 -10.33 11.36
C GLY A 593 22.73 -10.04 12.43
N ASN A 594 22.26 -8.81 12.44
CA ASN A 594 21.18 -8.33 13.28
C ASN A 594 20.08 -7.76 12.40
N ILE A 595 18.84 -7.94 12.81
CA ILE A 595 17.67 -7.32 12.19
C ILE A 595 17.06 -6.43 13.24
N THR A 596 17.14 -5.12 13.05
CA THR A 596 16.55 -4.13 13.93
C THR A 596 15.04 -4.06 13.68
N TYR A 597 14.29 -3.69 14.72
CA TYR A 597 12.86 -3.44 14.61
C TYR A 597 12.46 -2.19 15.39
N GLU A 598 11.31 -1.64 15.07
CA GLU A 598 10.71 -0.51 15.78
C GLU A 598 9.61 -1.01 16.72
N GLY A 599 9.39 -0.29 17.83
CA GLY A 599 8.37 -0.63 18.82
C GLY A 599 8.95 -1.05 20.16
N MET A 600 8.09 -1.70 20.98
CA MET A 600 8.48 -2.15 22.34
C MET A 600 9.58 -3.21 22.29
N GLN A 601 10.52 -3.07 23.21
CA GLN A 601 11.53 -4.09 23.46
C GLN A 601 10.87 -5.38 23.98
N HIS A 602 11.08 -6.48 23.25
CA HIS A 602 10.67 -7.82 23.68
C HIS A 602 11.63 -8.41 24.71
N PRO A 603 11.22 -9.44 25.48
CA PRO A 603 12.13 -10.19 26.34
C PRO A 603 13.40 -10.60 25.59
N HIS A 604 14.55 -10.47 26.22
CA HIS A 604 15.86 -10.66 25.62
C HIS A 604 16.76 -11.56 26.49
N ARG A 605 17.92 -11.93 25.97
CA ARG A 605 18.84 -12.81 26.66
C ARG A 605 19.29 -12.21 28.00
N PRO A 606 19.25 -13.01 29.12
CA PRO A 606 19.55 -12.50 30.45
C PRO A 606 21.02 -12.16 30.70
N ASP A 607 21.92 -12.59 29.87
CA ASP A 607 23.38 -12.41 30.04
C ASP A 607 23.92 -11.16 29.34
N GLN A 608 23.09 -10.34 28.73
CA GLN A 608 23.51 -9.06 28.23
C GLN A 608 23.63 -8.05 29.38
N LYS A 609 24.84 -7.59 29.61
CA LYS A 609 25.06 -6.42 30.47
C LYS A 609 24.51 -5.21 29.70
N LEU A 610 23.51 -4.57 30.27
CA LEU A 610 22.99 -3.28 29.85
C LEU A 610 24.09 -2.23 29.90
#